data_36695c3e9fb2396fc52ffabd4c22b093
#
_entry.id   36695c3e9fb2396fc52ffabd4c22b093
#
_cell.length_a   1.000
_cell.length_b   1.000
_cell.length_c   1.000
_cell.angle_alpha   90.00
_cell.angle_beta   90.00
_cell.angle_gamma   90.00
#
_symmetry.space_group_name_H-M   'P 1'
#
loop_
_entity.id
_entity.type
_entity.pdbx_description
1 polymer ?
#
loop_
_entity_poly.entity_id
_entity_poly.type
_entity_poly.pdbx_seq_one_letter_code
_entity_poly.pdbx_strand_id
1 'polypeptide(L)'
;MHITDPIADMLTRIRNANNAKHDTVDIPASNMKKAIAQILLDEGYIKAFQIVDDGTQGVIHVTLKYNPGKEKVISGLRRVSKPGLRVYAGADELPRVLRGLGVAIVATSKGVMTDKAARAAHVGGEVLAFVW
;
A
#
# COMPACT_ATOMS: atom_id res chain seq x y z
N MET A 1 -11.58 -5.34 -23.80
CA MET A 1 -11.34 -6.05 -22.53
C MET A 1 -10.90 -5.06 -21.47
N HIS A 2 -11.55 -5.06 -20.34
CA HIS A 2 -11.12 -4.23 -19.22
C HIS A 2 -10.13 -4.98 -18.34
N ILE A 3 -8.96 -4.40 -18.18
CA ILE A 3 -7.97 -4.90 -17.23
C ILE A 3 -8.16 -4.12 -15.94
N THR A 4 -8.54 -4.81 -14.86
CA THR A 4 -8.73 -4.19 -13.56
C THR A 4 -7.43 -4.25 -12.76
N ASP A 5 -7.17 -3.21 -11.98
CA ASP A 5 -6.05 -3.17 -11.06
C ASP A 5 -6.56 -2.76 -9.67
N PRO A 6 -6.96 -3.75 -8.85
CA PRO A 6 -7.49 -3.46 -7.51
C PRO A 6 -6.51 -2.73 -6.60
N ILE A 7 -5.21 -2.95 -6.78
CA ILE A 7 -4.20 -2.25 -5.99
C ILE A 7 -4.14 -0.77 -6.38
N ALA A 8 -4.16 -0.48 -7.70
CA ALA A 8 -4.18 0.89 -8.17
C ALA A 8 -5.45 1.62 -7.69
N ASP A 9 -6.59 0.92 -7.70
CA ASP A 9 -7.85 1.47 -7.17
C ASP A 9 -7.70 1.82 -5.69
N MET A 10 -7.14 0.93 -4.88
CA MET A 10 -6.89 1.18 -3.46
C MET A 10 -6.03 2.43 -3.25
N LEU A 11 -4.91 2.53 -3.98
CA LEU A 11 -4.00 3.67 -3.86
C LEU A 11 -4.69 4.97 -4.29
N THR A 12 -5.50 4.92 -5.34
CA THR A 12 -6.25 6.08 -5.83
C THR A 12 -7.29 6.55 -4.80
N ARG A 13 -8.01 5.62 -4.18
CA ARG A 13 -8.99 5.96 -3.14
C ARG A 13 -8.32 6.63 -1.95
N ILE A 14 -7.19 6.10 -1.50
CA ILE A 14 -6.42 6.70 -0.40
C ILE A 14 -5.90 8.08 -0.80
N ARG A 15 -5.33 8.20 -2.01
CA ARG A 15 -4.81 9.47 -2.51
C ARG A 15 -5.90 10.55 -2.57
N ASN A 16 -7.05 10.21 -3.12
CA ASN A 16 -8.15 11.16 -3.26
C ASN A 16 -8.71 11.60 -1.90
N ALA A 17 -8.90 10.66 -0.98
CA ALA A 17 -9.37 10.95 0.37
C ALA A 17 -8.35 11.82 1.13
N ASN A 18 -7.06 11.52 0.97
CA ASN A 18 -5.96 12.25 1.59
C ASN A 18 -5.91 13.70 1.07
N ASN A 19 -6.05 13.89 -0.25
CA ASN A 19 -6.04 15.21 -0.86
C ASN A 19 -7.26 16.04 -0.46
N ALA A 20 -8.42 15.39 -0.28
CA ALA A 20 -9.65 16.04 0.17
C ALA A 20 -9.71 16.22 1.69
N LYS A 21 -8.70 15.77 2.41
CA LYS A 21 -8.62 15.85 3.88
C LYS A 21 -9.75 15.10 4.58
N HIS A 22 -10.23 13.99 3.99
CA HIS A 22 -11.20 13.12 4.63
C HIS A 22 -10.55 12.39 5.81
N ASP A 23 -11.33 12.11 6.85
CA ASP A 23 -10.83 11.35 8.00
C ASP A 23 -10.74 9.85 7.70
N THR A 24 -11.64 9.34 6.86
CA THR A 24 -11.74 7.91 6.57
C THR A 24 -11.94 7.65 5.08
N VAL A 25 -11.65 6.43 4.66
CA VAL A 25 -11.92 5.96 3.29
C VAL A 25 -12.23 4.46 3.32
N ASP A 26 -13.20 4.04 2.52
CA ASP A 26 -13.60 2.65 2.40
C ASP A 26 -13.05 2.05 1.10
N ILE A 27 -12.53 0.84 1.22
CA ILE A 27 -11.89 0.13 0.11
C ILE A 27 -12.44 -1.30 0.09
N PRO A 28 -12.91 -1.80 -1.07
CA PRO A 28 -13.31 -3.21 -1.18
C PRO A 28 -12.15 -4.11 -0.76
N ALA A 29 -12.43 -5.08 0.13
CA ALA A 29 -11.39 -5.89 0.72
C ALA A 29 -10.90 -7.01 -0.18
N SER A 30 -9.63 -7.38 -0.01
CA SER A 30 -9.03 -8.62 -0.49
C SER A 30 -7.86 -8.92 0.42
N ASN A 31 -7.35 -10.14 0.38
CA ASN A 31 -6.21 -10.52 1.20
C ASN A 31 -4.99 -9.66 0.90
N MET A 32 -4.74 -9.37 -0.38
CA MET A 32 -3.63 -8.52 -0.80
C MET A 32 -3.79 -7.10 -0.25
N LYS A 33 -4.98 -6.51 -0.37
CA LYS A 33 -5.24 -5.15 0.11
C LYS A 33 -5.19 -5.06 1.63
N LYS A 34 -5.61 -6.11 2.34
CA LYS A 34 -5.47 -6.17 3.80
C LYS A 34 -4.01 -6.16 4.22
N ALA A 35 -3.17 -6.91 3.50
CA ALA A 35 -1.73 -6.93 3.76
C ALA A 35 -1.09 -5.56 3.51
N ILE A 36 -1.50 -4.88 2.46
CA ILE A 36 -1.04 -3.51 2.16
C ILE A 36 -1.46 -2.54 3.27
N ALA A 37 -2.72 -2.62 3.72
CA ALA A 37 -3.21 -1.78 4.81
C ALA A 37 -2.41 -2.00 6.10
N GLN A 38 -2.06 -3.25 6.40
CA GLN A 38 -1.24 -3.57 7.57
C GLN A 38 0.14 -2.92 7.48
N ILE A 39 0.76 -2.94 6.31
CA ILE A 39 2.05 -2.28 6.09
C ILE A 39 1.92 -0.77 6.29
N LEU A 40 0.87 -0.16 5.75
CA LEU A 40 0.65 1.28 5.92
C LEU A 40 0.48 1.65 7.39
N LEU A 41 -0.19 0.80 8.17
CA LEU A 41 -0.35 0.99 9.60
C LEU A 41 0.99 0.83 10.33
N ASP A 42 1.71 -0.24 10.06
CA ASP A 42 2.99 -0.55 10.73
C ASP A 42 4.04 0.51 10.46
N GLU A 43 4.03 1.09 9.26
CA GLU A 43 4.98 2.13 8.85
C GLU A 43 4.52 3.54 9.24
N GLY A 44 3.36 3.65 9.89
CA GLY A 44 2.88 4.93 10.41
C GLY A 44 2.24 5.86 9.39
N TYR A 45 1.81 5.33 8.24
CA TYR A 45 1.18 6.13 7.19
C TYR A 45 -0.32 6.32 7.40
N ILE A 46 -0.97 5.39 8.09
CA ILE A 46 -2.39 5.51 8.44
C ILE A 46 -2.54 5.35 9.96
N LYS A 47 -3.65 5.83 10.49
CA LYS A 47 -3.92 5.79 11.93
C LYS A 47 -4.44 4.44 12.37
N ALA A 48 -5.33 3.85 11.59
CA ALA A 48 -5.96 2.57 11.90
C ALA A 48 -6.69 2.03 10.66
N PHE A 49 -7.05 0.75 10.69
CA PHE A 49 -8.02 0.20 9.76
C PHE A 49 -8.79 -0.92 10.44
N GLN A 50 -9.97 -1.21 9.92
CA GLN A 50 -10.76 -2.35 10.36
C GLN A 50 -11.46 -2.98 9.16
N ILE A 51 -11.75 -4.26 9.26
CA ILE A 51 -12.47 -4.99 8.24
C ILE A 51 -13.93 -5.03 8.64
N VAL A 52 -14.79 -4.55 7.76
CA VAL A 52 -16.24 -4.51 7.98
C VAL A 52 -16.88 -5.53 7.04
N ASP A 53 -17.68 -6.44 7.59
CA ASP A 53 -18.42 -7.41 6.79
C ASP A 53 -19.61 -6.72 6.12
N ASP A 54 -19.66 -6.80 4.78
CA ASP A 54 -20.75 -6.24 3.98
C ASP A 54 -21.62 -7.33 3.32
N GLY A 55 -21.47 -8.59 3.78
CA GLY A 55 -22.19 -9.73 3.21
C GLY A 55 -21.54 -10.33 1.97
N THR A 56 -20.46 -9.73 1.48
CA THR A 56 -19.70 -10.23 0.33
C THR A 56 -18.22 -10.37 0.70
N GLN A 57 -17.32 -9.66 0.02
CA GLN A 57 -15.88 -9.74 0.27
C GLN A 57 -15.43 -8.93 1.50
N GLY A 58 -16.26 -8.00 1.95
CA GLY A 58 -15.92 -7.09 3.04
C GLY A 58 -15.34 -5.78 2.55
N VAL A 59 -15.22 -4.85 3.48
CA VAL A 59 -14.70 -3.51 3.23
C VAL A 59 -13.58 -3.23 4.22
N ILE A 60 -12.48 -2.68 3.73
CA ILE A 60 -11.43 -2.15 4.60
C ILE A 60 -11.77 -0.69 4.90
N HIS A 61 -12.11 -0.40 6.13
CA HIS A 61 -12.39 0.95 6.60
C HIS A 61 -11.10 1.53 7.16
N VAL A 62 -10.48 2.46 6.41
CA VAL A 62 -9.19 3.05 6.75
C VAL A 62 -9.40 4.41 7.41
N THR A 63 -8.76 4.62 8.56
CA THR A 63 -8.71 5.93 9.19
C THR A 63 -7.37 6.57 8.83
N LEU A 64 -7.44 7.68 8.11
CA LEU A 64 -6.26 8.38 7.63
C LEU A 64 -5.58 9.15 8.78
N LYS A 65 -4.31 9.44 8.59
CA LYS A 65 -3.48 10.11 9.59
C LYS A 65 -3.03 11.46 9.05
N TYR A 66 -3.13 12.47 9.90
CA TYR A 66 -2.68 13.81 9.57
C TYR A 66 -1.81 14.36 10.69
N ASN A 67 -0.88 15.22 10.33
CA ASN A 67 -0.10 16.00 11.28
C ASN A 67 -0.95 17.18 11.79
N PRO A 68 -0.53 17.89 12.84
CA PRO A 68 -1.22 19.11 13.29
C PRO A 68 -1.42 20.07 12.12
N GLY A 69 -2.62 20.69 12.05
CA GLY A 69 -2.97 21.57 10.93
C GLY A 69 -3.47 20.82 9.69
N LYS A 70 -3.81 19.55 9.83
CA LYS A 70 -4.31 18.70 8.72
C LYS A 70 -3.29 18.53 7.60
N GLU A 71 -1.99 18.57 7.92
CA GLU A 71 -0.95 18.24 6.94
C GLU A 71 -0.94 16.73 6.65
N LYS A 72 -0.83 16.36 5.39
CA LYS A 72 -0.80 14.96 4.96
C LYS A 72 0.44 14.25 5.49
N VAL A 73 0.25 13.06 6.07
CA VAL A 73 1.36 12.17 6.42
C VAL A 73 1.86 11.43 5.18
N ILE A 74 0.93 10.99 4.32
CA ILE A 74 1.31 10.38 3.04
C ILE A 74 1.57 11.48 2.03
N SER A 75 2.81 11.58 1.56
CA SER A 75 3.19 12.56 0.54
C SER A 75 2.95 12.02 -0.87
N GLY A 76 3.11 10.72 -1.07
CA GLY A 76 2.90 10.12 -2.38
C GLY A 76 2.62 8.64 -2.31
N LEU A 77 1.90 8.15 -3.32
CA LEU A 77 1.57 6.75 -3.54
C LEU A 77 1.75 6.49 -5.03
N ARG A 78 2.54 5.49 -5.38
CA ARG A 78 2.79 5.17 -6.78
C ARG A 78 2.64 3.67 -7.02
N ARG A 79 1.79 3.31 -7.99
CA ARG A 79 1.69 1.94 -8.48
C ARG A 79 2.92 1.65 -9.37
N VAL A 80 3.62 0.56 -9.11
CA VAL A 80 4.81 0.18 -9.86
C VAL A 80 4.51 -0.98 -10.80
N SER A 81 4.27 -2.19 -10.26
CA SER A 81 3.90 -3.34 -11.06
C SER A 81 2.42 -3.25 -11.43
N LYS A 82 2.10 -3.48 -12.70
CA LYS A 82 0.73 -3.36 -13.24
C LYS A 82 0.35 -4.64 -13.94
N PRO A 83 -0.96 -4.94 -14.08
CA PRO A 83 -1.37 -6.17 -14.77
C PRO A 83 -0.77 -6.35 -16.18
N GLY A 84 -0.61 -5.27 -16.93
CA GLY A 84 -0.01 -5.31 -18.28
C GLY A 84 1.50 -5.16 -18.31
N LEU A 85 2.13 -4.87 -17.17
CA LEU A 85 3.58 -4.65 -17.09
C LEU A 85 4.06 -4.95 -15.67
N ARG A 86 4.35 -6.23 -15.41
CA ARG A 86 4.82 -6.68 -14.11
C ARG A 86 6.27 -6.27 -13.87
N VAL A 87 6.57 -5.87 -12.63
CA VAL A 87 7.91 -5.44 -12.23
C VAL A 87 8.37 -6.31 -11.06
N TYR A 88 9.50 -7.00 -11.25
CA TYR A 88 10.10 -7.88 -10.25
C TYR A 88 11.51 -7.40 -9.93
N ALA A 89 11.96 -7.67 -8.71
CA ALA A 89 13.33 -7.39 -8.31
C ALA A 89 13.84 -8.51 -7.42
N GLY A 90 15.10 -8.88 -7.59
CA GLY A 90 15.78 -9.81 -6.71
C GLY A 90 16.10 -9.15 -5.37
N ALA A 91 16.47 -9.96 -4.38
CA ALA A 91 16.76 -9.47 -3.02
C ALA A 91 17.81 -8.36 -2.98
N ASP A 92 18.81 -8.44 -3.86
CA ASP A 92 19.89 -7.46 -3.92
C ASP A 92 19.56 -6.24 -4.77
N GLU A 93 18.42 -6.26 -5.46
CA GLU A 93 18.02 -5.21 -6.42
C GLU A 93 16.74 -4.50 -6.02
N LEU A 94 16.24 -4.74 -4.80
CA LEU A 94 15.02 -4.11 -4.32
C LEU A 94 15.21 -2.59 -4.25
N PRO A 95 14.25 -1.82 -4.80
CA PRO A 95 14.37 -0.37 -4.81
C PRO A 95 14.27 0.23 -3.42
N ARG A 96 14.94 1.34 -3.23
CA ARG A 96 14.78 2.18 -2.04
C ARG A 96 14.00 3.43 -2.43
N VAL A 97 12.99 3.76 -1.66
CA VAL A 97 12.15 4.93 -1.91
C VAL A 97 12.68 6.09 -1.09
N LEU A 98 13.04 7.19 -1.77
CA LEU A 98 13.60 8.39 -1.11
C LEU A 98 14.74 8.02 -0.14
N ARG A 99 15.67 7.19 -0.59
CA ARG A 99 16.85 6.75 0.19
C ARG A 99 16.47 6.10 1.53
N GLY A 100 15.31 5.41 1.57
CA GLY A 100 14.84 4.72 2.77
C GLY A 100 13.88 5.51 3.64
N LEU A 101 13.55 6.74 3.28
CA LEU A 101 12.55 7.54 3.99
C LEU A 101 11.13 7.05 3.68
N GLY A 102 10.91 6.51 2.48
CA GLY A 102 9.68 5.85 2.11
C GLY A 102 9.85 4.34 2.08
N VAL A 103 8.83 3.63 1.62
CA VAL A 103 8.87 2.17 1.51
C VAL A 103 8.41 1.71 0.15
N ALA A 104 8.98 0.60 -0.33
CA ALA A 104 8.42 -0.18 -1.42
C ALA A 104 7.63 -1.34 -0.82
N ILE A 105 6.46 -1.61 -1.36
CA ILE A 105 5.63 -2.75 -0.95
C ILE A 105 5.89 -3.86 -1.95
N VAL A 106 6.34 -5.02 -1.46
CA VAL A 106 6.81 -6.14 -2.28
C VAL A 106 6.03 -7.40 -1.95
N ALA A 107 5.52 -8.07 -2.98
CA ALA A 107 4.88 -9.38 -2.83
C ALA A 107 5.96 -10.46 -3.05
N THR A 108 6.28 -11.18 -1.98
CA THR A 108 7.32 -12.21 -1.98
C THR A 108 6.72 -13.58 -1.72
N SER A 109 7.54 -14.62 -1.86
CA SER A 109 7.13 -15.99 -1.51
C SER A 109 6.81 -16.14 -0.03
N LYS A 110 7.27 -15.22 0.81
CA LYS A 110 7.01 -15.21 2.25
C LYS A 110 5.92 -14.21 2.65
N GLY A 111 5.19 -13.67 1.68
CA GLY A 111 4.11 -12.73 1.92
C GLY A 111 4.42 -11.34 1.40
N VAL A 112 3.45 -10.44 1.62
CA VAL A 112 3.59 -9.03 1.25
C VAL A 112 4.33 -8.32 2.38
N MET A 113 5.39 -7.59 2.02
CA MET A 113 6.25 -6.94 3.01
C MET A 113 6.90 -5.68 2.42
N THR A 114 7.57 -4.91 3.26
CA THR A 114 8.35 -3.77 2.80
C THR A 114 9.65 -4.24 2.16
N ASP A 115 10.26 -3.38 1.35
CA ASP A 115 11.60 -3.65 0.79
C ASP A 115 12.63 -3.92 1.89
N LYS A 116 12.54 -3.21 3.00
CA LYS A 116 13.42 -3.40 4.16
C LYS A 116 13.30 -4.82 4.73
N ALA A 117 12.07 -5.28 4.94
CA ALA A 117 11.82 -6.62 5.46
C ALA A 117 12.25 -7.69 4.45
N ALA A 118 12.01 -7.46 3.16
CA ALA A 118 12.42 -8.39 2.10
C ALA A 118 13.94 -8.50 2.02
N ARG A 119 14.66 -7.39 2.11
CA ARG A 119 16.13 -7.42 2.15
C ARG A 119 16.65 -8.21 3.36
N ALA A 120 16.05 -7.96 4.53
CA ALA A 120 16.45 -8.67 5.76
C ALA A 120 16.19 -10.18 5.63
N ALA A 121 15.14 -10.57 4.95
CA ALA A 121 14.78 -11.98 4.72
C ALA A 121 15.51 -12.59 3.50
N HIS A 122 16.29 -11.81 2.76
CA HIS A 122 17.00 -12.22 1.54
C HIS A 122 16.06 -12.77 0.47
N VAL A 123 14.90 -12.14 0.30
CA VAL A 123 13.91 -12.53 -0.72
C VAL A 123 13.61 -11.36 -1.63
N GLY A 124 13.42 -11.65 -2.91
CA GLY A 124 12.90 -10.70 -3.87
C GLY A 124 11.44 -10.98 -4.15
N GLY A 125 10.87 -10.24 -5.08
CA GLY A 125 9.48 -10.45 -5.47
C GLY A 125 8.97 -9.38 -6.42
N GLU A 126 7.66 -9.30 -6.51
CA GLU A 126 6.97 -8.30 -7.32
C GLU A 126 6.90 -6.98 -6.56
N VAL A 127 7.41 -5.91 -7.17
CA VAL A 127 7.37 -4.58 -6.57
C VAL A 127 6.02 -3.97 -6.89
N LEU A 128 5.13 -3.94 -5.90
CA LEU A 128 3.73 -3.53 -6.08
C LEU A 128 3.58 -2.01 -6.16
N ALA A 129 4.18 -1.30 -5.23
CA ALA A 129 3.94 0.13 -5.07
C ALA A 129 5.03 0.80 -4.24
N PHE A 130 5.13 2.11 -4.38
CA PHE A 130 5.93 2.97 -3.50
C PHE A 130 5.02 3.85 -2.67
N VAL A 131 5.40 4.08 -1.42
CA VAL A 131 4.72 5.00 -0.49
C VAL A 131 5.76 5.85 0.21
N TRP A 132 5.48 7.13 0.30
CA TRP A 132 6.35 8.04 1.02
C TRP A 132 5.61 9.23 1.60
#